data_53514833a1fcbb9c47f77f0d6d59e441
#
_entry.id   53514833a1fcbb9c47f77f0d6d59e441
#
_cell.length_a   1.000
_cell.length_b   1.000
_cell.length_c   1.000
_cell.angle_alpha   90.00
_cell.angle_beta   90.00
_cell.angle_gamma   90.00
#
_symmetry.space_group_name_H-M   'P 1'
#
loop_
_entity.id
_entity.type
_entity.pdbx_description
1 polymer ?
#
loop_
_entity_poly.entity_id
_entity_poly.type
_entity_poly.pdbx_seq_one_letter_code
_entity_poly.pdbx_strand_id
1 'polypeptide(L)'
;MAITPATSLILKNTGKRARIQSNYSAIGGDKRVGRPSAKQRKPYNLDAILDVAVRVFRERGYDGSTLDDVARAAGITKASIYYHVRSKEELLARGVGRAHDALFAVLDERPAKRGRAEARLRYIVHRTIEITVEQLPEVALLLRVRGNTPVERRIMERRRTFDHLIARLMRNAQRQGDLRADIEPRLATRLLFGMLNSITEWYRAGGDLDAPEVAEAVFRIAFEGMEQGARRRVLTNQPNGR
;
A
#
# COMPACT_ATOMS: atom_id res chain seq x y z
N MET A 1 10.79 36.37 34.22
CA MET A 1 11.66 35.22 34.50
C MET A 1 11.74 34.36 33.24
N ALA A 2 12.94 34.00 32.83
CA ALA A 2 13.35 33.65 31.49
C ALA A 2 12.80 32.33 30.94
N ILE A 3 12.39 32.37 29.68
CA ILE A 3 12.06 31.20 28.86
C ILE A 3 13.35 30.78 28.15
N THR A 4 13.79 29.57 28.40
CA THR A 4 14.97 28.99 27.74
C THR A 4 14.52 28.21 26.48
N PRO A 5 15.12 28.43 25.29
CA PRO A 5 14.80 27.67 24.09
C PRO A 5 15.61 26.38 24.03
N ALA A 6 14.91 25.28 23.75
CA ALA A 6 15.52 23.97 23.49
C ALA A 6 16.20 23.94 22.11
N THR A 7 17.39 23.44 22.13
CA THR A 7 18.43 23.39 21.10
C THR A 7 18.03 22.55 19.90
N SER A 8 18.08 23.16 18.72
CA SER A 8 18.05 22.53 17.40
C SER A 8 19.32 21.73 17.15
N LEU A 9 19.19 20.42 16.93
CA LEU A 9 20.28 19.57 16.44
C LEU A 9 20.11 19.36 14.93
N ILE A 10 20.78 20.23 14.15
CA ILE A 10 20.91 20.09 12.70
C ILE A 10 22.05 19.10 12.44
N LEU A 11 21.74 17.89 12.02
CA LEU A 11 22.72 16.99 11.42
C LEU A 11 22.83 17.30 9.92
N LYS A 12 23.94 17.95 9.58
CA LYS A 12 24.41 18.11 8.19
C LYS A 12 24.77 16.74 7.63
N ASN A 13 24.07 16.28 6.63
CA ASN A 13 24.53 15.17 5.79
C ASN A 13 24.93 15.72 4.43
N THR A 14 26.24 15.93 4.27
CA THR A 14 26.89 16.34 3.02
C THR A 14 27.32 15.10 2.25
N GLY A 15 26.84 14.99 1.01
CA GLY A 15 27.63 14.39 -0.06
C GLY A 15 27.22 13.03 -0.57
N LYS A 16 26.55 13.01 -1.69
CA LYS A 16 26.97 12.44 -2.97
C LYS A 16 25.80 12.49 -3.98
N ARG A 17 25.74 13.58 -4.72
CA ARG A 17 24.96 13.61 -6.00
C ARG A 17 25.75 12.82 -7.03
N ALA A 18 25.27 11.63 -7.37
CA ALA A 18 25.66 10.95 -8.59
C ALA A 18 24.92 11.58 -9.76
N ARG A 19 25.65 12.24 -10.63
CA ARG A 19 25.22 12.85 -11.88
C ARG A 19 24.89 11.72 -12.86
N ILE A 20 23.61 11.55 -13.19
CA ILE A 20 23.22 10.78 -14.37
C ILE A 20 23.17 11.77 -15.52
N GLN A 21 24.21 11.77 -16.35
CA GLN A 21 24.23 12.51 -17.60
C GLN A 21 23.37 11.80 -18.64
N SER A 22 22.39 12.54 -19.13
CA SER A 22 21.65 12.27 -20.34
C SER A 22 22.59 12.36 -21.54
N ASN A 23 22.81 11.27 -22.26
CA ASN A 23 23.35 11.29 -23.61
C ASN A 23 22.23 11.01 -24.61
N TYR A 24 21.58 12.07 -25.06
CA TYR A 24 20.92 12.09 -26.37
C TYR A 24 21.83 12.83 -27.35
N SER A 25 22.42 12.11 -28.25
CA SER A 25 22.94 12.67 -29.52
C SER A 25 22.96 11.60 -30.61
N ALA A 26 22.06 11.81 -31.50
CA ALA A 26 22.08 11.57 -32.94
C ALA A 26 23.20 10.68 -33.54
N ILE A 27 22.84 9.76 -34.43
CA ILE A 27 23.18 9.80 -35.87
C ILE A 27 22.87 8.44 -36.48
N GLY A 28 22.28 8.46 -37.64
CA GLY A 28 21.85 7.32 -38.43
C GLY A 28 23.01 6.37 -38.81
N GLY A 29 22.65 5.14 -38.94
CA GLY A 29 23.50 4.04 -39.37
C GLY A 29 22.70 2.76 -39.36
N ASP A 30 22.24 2.36 -40.53
CA ASP A 30 21.66 1.04 -40.82
C ASP A 30 22.62 -0.07 -40.35
N LYS A 31 22.43 -0.59 -39.14
CA LYS A 31 23.05 -1.83 -38.66
C LYS A 31 21.93 -2.76 -38.23
N ARG A 32 21.70 -3.79 -39.05
CA ARG A 32 20.90 -4.97 -38.68
C ARG A 32 21.18 -5.34 -37.23
N VAL A 33 20.23 -5.03 -36.37
CA VAL A 33 20.31 -5.40 -34.97
C VAL A 33 20.22 -6.93 -34.91
N GLY A 34 21.36 -7.57 -34.74
CA GLY A 34 21.44 -9.01 -34.52
C GLY A 34 20.59 -9.38 -33.31
N ARG A 35 19.77 -10.43 -33.44
CA ARG A 35 19.05 -11.02 -32.30
C ARG A 35 20.03 -11.21 -31.14
N PRO A 36 19.70 -10.70 -29.93
CA PRO A 36 20.55 -10.95 -28.76
C PRO A 36 20.77 -12.45 -28.59
N SER A 37 22.01 -12.85 -28.47
CA SER A 37 22.38 -14.25 -28.29
C SER A 37 21.72 -14.83 -27.04
N ALA A 38 21.31 -16.10 -27.09
CA ALA A 38 20.62 -16.84 -26.03
C ALA A 38 21.37 -16.90 -24.69
N LYS A 39 22.61 -16.42 -24.62
CA LYS A 39 23.52 -16.50 -23.46
C LYS A 39 23.31 -15.43 -22.38
N GLN A 40 22.40 -14.45 -22.54
CA GLN A 40 22.18 -13.36 -21.55
C GLN A 40 20.75 -13.29 -20.98
N ARG A 41 19.92 -14.30 -21.23
CA ARG A 41 18.60 -14.34 -20.58
C ARG A 41 18.79 -14.90 -19.17
N LYS A 42 18.79 -14.02 -18.14
CA LYS A 42 18.50 -14.46 -16.78
C LYS A 42 17.25 -15.34 -16.83
N PRO A 43 17.27 -16.56 -16.26
CA PRO A 43 16.05 -17.36 -16.23
C PRO A 43 14.97 -16.54 -15.54
N TYR A 44 13.87 -16.27 -16.25
CA TYR A 44 12.71 -15.61 -15.63
C TYR A 44 12.19 -16.55 -14.56
N ASN A 45 12.36 -16.12 -13.31
CA ASN A 45 11.73 -16.79 -12.18
C ASN A 45 10.28 -16.33 -12.06
N LEU A 46 9.49 -17.06 -11.29
CA LEU A 46 8.08 -16.75 -11.07
C LEU A 46 7.87 -15.31 -10.56
N ASP A 47 8.73 -14.83 -9.66
CA ASP A 47 8.61 -13.48 -9.08
C ASP A 47 8.72 -12.39 -10.14
N ALA A 48 9.69 -12.50 -11.05
CA ALA A 48 9.82 -11.55 -12.17
C ALA A 48 8.59 -11.57 -13.10
N ILE A 49 7.99 -12.75 -13.32
CA ILE A 49 6.75 -12.88 -14.10
C ILE A 49 5.58 -12.21 -13.35
N LEU A 50 5.48 -12.41 -12.03
CA LEU A 50 4.45 -11.78 -11.20
C LEU A 50 4.56 -10.25 -11.22
N ASP A 51 5.76 -9.68 -11.10
CA ASP A 51 5.97 -8.24 -11.15
C ASP A 51 5.53 -7.64 -12.50
N VAL A 52 5.86 -8.32 -13.61
CA VAL A 52 5.40 -7.91 -14.95
C VAL A 52 3.88 -8.03 -15.06
N ALA A 53 3.29 -9.13 -14.57
CA ALA A 53 1.85 -9.36 -14.63
C ALA A 53 1.07 -8.30 -13.82
N VAL A 54 1.50 -7.99 -12.60
CA VAL A 54 0.89 -6.95 -11.76
C VAL A 54 0.91 -5.61 -12.51
N ARG A 55 2.03 -5.25 -13.14
CA ARG A 55 2.14 -4.03 -13.93
C ARG A 55 1.16 -4.04 -15.10
N VAL A 56 1.13 -5.10 -15.92
CA VAL A 56 0.24 -5.22 -17.08
C VAL A 56 -1.23 -5.15 -16.67
N PHE A 57 -1.62 -5.88 -15.62
CA PHE A 57 -2.99 -5.88 -15.11
C PHE A 57 -3.41 -4.53 -14.54
N ARG A 58 -2.48 -3.79 -13.95
CA ARG A 58 -2.73 -2.43 -13.44
C ARG A 58 -2.91 -1.42 -14.57
N GLU A 59 -2.06 -1.49 -15.61
CA GLU A 59 -2.05 -0.54 -16.73
C GLU A 59 -3.23 -0.74 -17.69
N ARG A 60 -3.53 -2.00 -18.04
CA ARG A 60 -4.54 -2.35 -19.04
C ARG A 60 -5.87 -2.83 -18.47
N GLY A 61 -5.96 -3.00 -17.16
CA GLY A 61 -7.04 -3.70 -16.49
C GLY A 61 -6.89 -5.21 -16.57
N TYR A 62 -7.32 -5.90 -15.51
CA TYR A 62 -7.25 -7.37 -15.47
C TYR A 62 -8.08 -8.02 -16.57
N ASP A 63 -9.35 -7.59 -16.73
CA ASP A 63 -10.27 -8.22 -17.70
C ASP A 63 -9.78 -8.05 -19.14
N GLY A 64 -9.26 -6.88 -19.50
CA GLY A 64 -8.74 -6.57 -20.84
C GLY A 64 -7.35 -7.13 -21.15
N SER A 65 -6.67 -7.77 -20.20
CA SER A 65 -5.32 -8.31 -20.39
C SER A 65 -5.34 -9.80 -20.68
N THR A 66 -4.32 -10.27 -21.40
CA THR A 66 -4.10 -11.67 -21.71
C THR A 66 -2.73 -12.15 -21.23
N LEU A 67 -2.52 -13.48 -21.15
CA LEU A 67 -1.20 -14.03 -20.88
C LEU A 67 -0.18 -13.72 -21.98
N ASP A 68 -0.65 -13.48 -23.23
CA ASP A 68 0.21 -13.04 -24.32
C ASP A 68 0.73 -11.61 -24.10
N ASP A 69 -0.09 -10.73 -23.51
CA ASP A 69 0.36 -9.39 -23.13
C ASP A 69 1.44 -9.44 -22.05
N VAL A 70 1.26 -10.31 -21.04
CA VAL A 70 2.27 -10.54 -20.00
C VAL A 70 3.55 -11.12 -20.61
N ALA A 71 3.43 -12.13 -21.48
CA ALA A 71 4.57 -12.77 -22.15
C ALA A 71 5.37 -11.75 -22.97
N ARG A 72 4.66 -10.92 -23.75
CA ARG A 72 5.26 -9.85 -24.56
C ARG A 72 5.97 -8.81 -23.68
N ALA A 73 5.33 -8.37 -22.60
CA ALA A 73 5.90 -7.41 -21.68
C ALA A 73 7.11 -7.97 -20.91
N ALA A 74 7.12 -9.27 -20.64
CA ALA A 74 8.25 -9.98 -20.02
C ALA A 74 9.36 -10.35 -21.01
N GLY A 75 9.14 -10.25 -22.32
CA GLY A 75 10.10 -10.69 -23.34
C GLY A 75 10.32 -12.21 -23.37
N ILE A 76 9.30 -13.01 -22.98
CA ILE A 76 9.31 -14.47 -22.94
C ILE A 76 8.18 -15.06 -23.79
N THR A 77 8.14 -16.37 -23.93
CA THR A 77 7.04 -17.05 -24.63
C THR A 77 5.87 -17.31 -23.68
N LYS A 78 4.66 -17.43 -24.22
CA LYS A 78 3.49 -17.86 -23.46
C LYS A 78 3.68 -19.24 -22.80
N ALA A 79 4.38 -20.15 -23.48
CA ALA A 79 4.74 -21.46 -22.95
C ALA A 79 5.61 -21.34 -21.67
N SER A 80 6.51 -20.36 -21.64
CA SER A 80 7.31 -20.08 -20.44
C SER A 80 6.46 -19.62 -19.25
N ILE A 81 5.37 -18.90 -19.47
CA ILE A 81 4.43 -18.53 -18.40
C ILE A 81 3.70 -19.77 -17.89
N TYR A 82 3.21 -20.63 -18.80
CA TYR A 82 2.50 -21.86 -18.41
C TYR A 82 3.36 -22.86 -17.65
N TYR A 83 4.67 -22.77 -17.76
CA TYR A 83 5.58 -23.56 -16.92
C TYR A 83 5.44 -23.19 -15.42
N HIS A 84 5.09 -21.95 -15.12
CA HIS A 84 5.02 -21.43 -13.75
C HIS A 84 3.59 -21.33 -13.19
N VAL A 85 2.61 -21.06 -14.05
CA VAL A 85 1.20 -20.87 -13.68
C VAL A 85 0.25 -21.51 -14.70
N ARG A 86 -0.90 -21.96 -14.23
CA ARG A 86 -1.88 -22.65 -15.07
C ARG A 86 -2.83 -21.72 -15.79
N SER A 87 -3.03 -20.50 -15.26
CA SER A 87 -4.02 -19.56 -15.80
C SER A 87 -3.69 -18.10 -15.45
N LYS A 88 -4.41 -17.18 -16.10
CA LYS A 88 -4.38 -15.74 -15.78
C LYS A 88 -4.88 -15.48 -14.36
N GLU A 89 -5.89 -16.21 -13.92
CA GLU A 89 -6.45 -16.13 -12.57
C GLU A 89 -5.43 -16.53 -11.50
N GLU A 90 -4.65 -17.59 -11.75
CA GLU A 90 -3.59 -18.00 -10.84
C GLU A 90 -2.49 -16.92 -10.76
N LEU A 91 -2.15 -16.32 -11.89
CA LEU A 91 -1.18 -15.24 -11.96
C LEU A 91 -1.65 -14.00 -11.16
N LEU A 92 -2.95 -13.64 -11.29
CA LEU A 92 -3.57 -12.59 -10.47
C LEU A 92 -3.50 -12.95 -8.98
N ALA A 93 -3.98 -14.15 -8.62
CA ALA A 93 -4.04 -14.59 -7.21
C ALA A 93 -2.66 -14.56 -6.54
N ARG A 94 -1.63 -15.03 -7.24
CA ARG A 94 -0.25 -15.00 -6.72
C ARG A 94 0.30 -13.57 -6.66
N GLY A 95 0.03 -12.73 -7.67
CA GLY A 95 0.48 -11.34 -7.71
C GLY A 95 -0.06 -10.52 -6.53
N VAL A 96 -1.38 -10.53 -6.32
CA VAL A 96 -1.99 -9.81 -5.18
C VAL A 96 -1.84 -10.55 -3.85
N GLY A 97 -1.56 -11.87 -3.90
CA GLY A 97 -1.38 -12.72 -2.73
C GLY A 97 -0.27 -12.22 -1.83
N ARG A 98 0.85 -11.76 -2.40
CA ARG A 98 1.99 -11.23 -1.64
C ARG A 98 1.56 -10.07 -0.72
N ALA A 99 0.81 -9.10 -1.24
CA ALA A 99 0.30 -7.98 -0.46
C ALA A 99 -0.69 -8.44 0.62
N HIS A 100 -1.61 -9.34 0.29
CA HIS A 100 -2.52 -9.93 1.27
C HIS A 100 -1.77 -10.65 2.40
N ASP A 101 -0.77 -11.47 2.06
CA ASP A 101 0.00 -12.24 3.04
C ASP A 101 0.77 -11.30 3.97
N ALA A 102 1.37 -10.24 3.44
CA ALA A 102 2.04 -9.21 4.22
C ALA A 102 1.06 -8.51 5.19
N LEU A 103 -0.12 -8.10 4.72
CA LEU A 103 -1.15 -7.47 5.57
C LEU A 103 -1.63 -8.40 6.68
N PHE A 104 -1.86 -9.68 6.39
CA PHE A 104 -2.28 -10.64 7.41
C PHE A 104 -1.16 -10.98 8.39
N ALA A 105 0.09 -11.03 7.94
CA ALA A 105 1.25 -11.26 8.80
C ALA A 105 1.38 -10.19 9.91
N VAL A 106 1.01 -8.93 9.62
CA VAL A 106 0.97 -7.85 10.63
C VAL A 106 0.10 -8.22 11.83
N LEU A 107 -1.03 -8.91 11.60
CA LEU A 107 -1.94 -9.31 12.67
C LEU A 107 -1.31 -10.36 13.61
N ASP A 108 -0.25 -11.03 13.16
CA ASP A 108 0.49 -12.02 13.93
C ASP A 108 1.66 -11.42 14.72
N GLU A 109 2.05 -10.20 14.42
CA GLU A 109 3.12 -9.49 15.10
C GLU A 109 2.74 -9.17 16.56
N ARG A 110 3.73 -9.20 17.45
CA ARG A 110 3.51 -9.03 18.90
C ARG A 110 2.79 -7.71 19.25
N PRO A 111 3.11 -6.54 18.67
CA PRO A 111 2.41 -5.30 18.98
C PRO A 111 0.95 -5.29 18.50
N ALA A 112 0.62 -6.03 17.43
CA ALA A 112 -0.76 -6.18 16.97
C ALA A 112 -1.62 -7.07 17.86
N LYS A 113 -0.99 -7.93 18.69
CA LYS A 113 -1.69 -8.91 19.57
C LYS A 113 -1.78 -8.45 21.02
N ARG A 114 -0.93 -7.57 21.50
CA ARG A 114 -0.81 -7.20 22.93
C ARG A 114 -1.06 -5.72 23.17
N GLY A 115 -1.58 -5.40 24.35
CA GLY A 115 -1.85 -4.03 24.77
C GLY A 115 -3.29 -3.57 24.49
N ARG A 116 -3.54 -2.30 24.71
CA ARG A 116 -4.85 -1.65 24.49
C ARG A 116 -5.24 -1.71 23.01
N ALA A 117 -6.53 -1.78 22.75
CA ALA A 117 -7.03 -1.94 21.38
C ALA A 117 -6.63 -0.78 20.47
N GLU A 118 -6.58 0.43 21.00
CA GLU A 118 -6.15 1.63 20.27
C GLU A 118 -4.68 1.54 19.84
N ALA A 119 -3.77 1.18 20.75
CA ALA A 119 -2.34 1.04 20.44
C ALA A 119 -2.09 -0.06 19.38
N ARG A 120 -2.84 -1.17 19.48
CA ARG A 120 -2.81 -2.25 18.46
C ARG A 120 -3.31 -1.75 17.11
N LEU A 121 -4.39 -0.98 17.10
CA LEU A 121 -4.96 -0.41 15.88
C LEU A 121 -3.96 0.57 15.22
N ARG A 122 -3.35 1.46 15.99
CA ARG A 122 -2.29 2.37 15.51
C ARG A 122 -1.15 1.59 14.86
N TYR A 123 -0.66 0.55 15.52
CA TYR A 123 0.39 -0.29 14.99
C TYR A 123 0.01 -0.93 13.64
N ILE A 124 -1.17 -1.53 13.55
CA ILE A 124 -1.64 -2.17 12.33
C ILE A 124 -1.79 -1.15 11.19
N VAL A 125 -2.32 0.04 11.47
CA VAL A 125 -2.46 1.12 10.48
C VAL A 125 -1.09 1.55 9.97
N HIS A 126 -0.13 1.76 10.86
CA HIS A 126 1.25 2.11 10.48
C HIS A 126 1.85 1.07 9.54
N ARG A 127 1.81 -0.21 9.96
CA ARG A 127 2.32 -1.33 9.14
C ARG A 127 1.57 -1.46 7.80
N THR A 128 0.27 -1.21 7.77
CA THR A 128 -0.52 -1.21 6.54
C THR A 128 -0.04 -0.13 5.56
N ILE A 129 0.31 1.06 6.05
CA ILE A 129 0.85 2.15 5.21
C ILE A 129 2.22 1.77 4.66
N GLU A 130 3.12 1.24 5.48
CA GLU A 130 4.43 0.77 5.04
C GLU A 130 4.31 -0.29 3.94
N ILE A 131 3.49 -1.33 4.15
CA ILE A 131 3.23 -2.37 3.15
C ILE A 131 2.62 -1.76 1.88
N THR A 132 1.70 -0.80 2.01
CA THR A 132 1.07 -0.13 0.86
C THR A 132 2.10 0.60 0.02
N VAL A 133 3.06 1.27 0.64
CA VAL A 133 4.14 1.98 -0.05
C VAL A 133 5.15 1.02 -0.66
N GLU A 134 5.57 -0.01 0.08
CA GLU A 134 6.53 -1.01 -0.37
C GLU A 134 6.01 -1.88 -1.52
N GLN A 135 4.71 -2.23 -1.49
CA GLN A 135 4.03 -3.10 -2.46
C GLN A 135 2.91 -2.35 -3.19
N LEU A 136 3.16 -1.10 -3.53
CA LEU A 136 2.16 -0.19 -4.10
C LEU A 136 1.50 -0.75 -5.37
N PRO A 137 2.21 -1.37 -6.34
CA PRO A 137 1.58 -1.96 -7.51
C PRO A 137 0.61 -3.10 -7.18
N GLU A 138 0.98 -3.98 -6.24
CA GLU A 138 0.18 -5.13 -5.81
C GLU A 138 -1.06 -4.68 -5.04
N VAL A 139 -0.90 -3.74 -4.10
CA VAL A 139 -2.02 -3.17 -3.33
C VAL A 139 -2.97 -2.43 -4.26
N ALA A 140 -2.47 -1.62 -5.19
CA ALA A 140 -3.30 -0.92 -6.17
C ALA A 140 -4.10 -1.90 -7.06
N LEU A 141 -3.49 -3.02 -7.48
CA LEU A 141 -4.19 -4.07 -8.22
C LEU A 141 -5.23 -4.77 -7.35
N LEU A 142 -4.88 -5.11 -6.10
CA LEU A 142 -5.78 -5.72 -5.13
C LEU A 142 -7.07 -4.90 -4.92
N LEU A 143 -6.95 -3.59 -4.86
CA LEU A 143 -8.09 -2.68 -4.69
C LEU A 143 -9.00 -2.60 -5.92
N ARG A 144 -8.49 -2.94 -7.10
CA ARG A 144 -9.24 -2.93 -8.38
C ARG A 144 -9.95 -4.24 -8.69
N VAL A 145 -9.73 -5.29 -7.91
CA VAL A 145 -10.42 -6.59 -8.08
C VAL A 145 -11.92 -6.42 -7.83
N ARG A 146 -12.76 -6.88 -8.78
CA ARG A 146 -14.22 -6.64 -8.78
C ARG A 146 -15.07 -7.86 -8.39
N GLY A 147 -14.51 -9.08 -8.47
CA GLY A 147 -15.22 -10.31 -8.12
C GLY A 147 -15.94 -10.98 -9.29
N ASN A 148 -15.53 -10.70 -10.53
CA ASN A 148 -16.12 -11.28 -11.74
C ASN A 148 -15.88 -12.79 -11.82
N THR A 149 -14.75 -13.27 -11.33
CA THR A 149 -14.37 -14.68 -11.34
C THR A 149 -14.41 -15.32 -9.92
N PRO A 150 -14.44 -16.65 -9.78
CA PRO A 150 -14.33 -17.31 -8.48
C PRO A 150 -13.04 -16.96 -7.73
N VAL A 151 -11.94 -16.76 -8.45
CA VAL A 151 -10.65 -16.36 -7.86
C VAL A 151 -10.73 -14.94 -7.31
N GLU A 152 -11.28 -14.02 -8.07
CA GLU A 152 -11.49 -12.63 -7.61
C GLU A 152 -12.41 -12.56 -6.41
N ARG A 153 -13.49 -13.34 -6.38
CA ARG A 153 -14.38 -13.42 -5.21
C ARG A 153 -13.63 -13.85 -3.95
N ARG A 154 -12.75 -14.85 -4.04
CA ARG A 154 -11.89 -15.28 -2.92
C ARG A 154 -10.93 -14.18 -2.45
N ILE A 155 -10.34 -13.44 -3.39
CA ILE A 155 -9.49 -12.28 -3.07
C ILE A 155 -10.29 -11.23 -2.30
N MET A 156 -11.50 -10.87 -2.77
CA MET A 156 -12.38 -9.91 -2.10
C MET A 156 -12.84 -10.40 -0.71
N GLU A 157 -13.13 -11.70 -0.58
CA GLU A 157 -13.55 -12.31 0.69
C GLU A 157 -12.43 -12.22 1.73
N ARG A 158 -11.20 -12.51 1.33
CA ARG A 158 -10.03 -12.34 2.19
C ARG A 158 -9.85 -10.88 2.63
N ARG A 159 -10.03 -9.90 1.72
CA ARG A 159 -10.01 -8.48 2.07
C ARG A 159 -11.11 -8.12 3.08
N ARG A 160 -12.35 -8.60 2.87
CA ARG A 160 -13.44 -8.39 3.84
C ARG A 160 -13.14 -8.98 5.21
N THR A 161 -12.47 -10.14 5.25
CA THR A 161 -12.03 -10.75 6.52
C THR A 161 -11.09 -9.82 7.27
N PHE A 162 -10.11 -9.23 6.60
CA PHE A 162 -9.22 -8.24 7.20
C PHE A 162 -10.01 -7.03 7.74
N ASP A 163 -10.88 -6.44 6.93
CA ASP A 163 -11.72 -5.31 7.35
C ASP A 163 -12.57 -5.62 8.60
N HIS A 164 -13.12 -6.84 8.68
CA HIS A 164 -13.90 -7.28 9.85
C HIS A 164 -13.03 -7.43 11.11
N LEU A 165 -11.79 -7.90 10.98
CA LEU A 165 -10.85 -7.99 12.09
C LEU A 165 -10.52 -6.60 12.65
N ILE A 166 -10.28 -5.63 11.77
CA ILE A 166 -10.01 -4.25 12.17
C ILE A 166 -11.25 -3.59 12.78
N ALA A 167 -12.44 -3.81 12.23
CA ALA A 167 -13.69 -3.28 12.80
C ALA A 167 -13.96 -3.81 14.21
N ARG A 168 -13.59 -5.07 14.50
CA ARG A 168 -13.66 -5.61 15.88
C ARG A 168 -12.67 -4.91 16.81
N LEU A 169 -11.46 -4.63 16.32
CA LEU A 169 -10.45 -3.92 17.10
C LEU A 169 -10.87 -2.47 17.37
N MET A 170 -11.44 -1.79 16.37
CA MET A 170 -12.05 -0.45 16.49
C MET A 170 -13.13 -0.43 17.57
N ARG A 171 -14.05 -1.39 17.55
CA ARG A 171 -15.11 -1.54 18.58
C ARG A 171 -14.52 -1.73 19.98
N ASN A 172 -13.45 -2.50 20.09
CA ASN A 172 -12.80 -2.72 21.38
C ASN A 172 -12.14 -1.43 21.91
N ALA A 173 -11.50 -0.64 21.05
CA ALA A 173 -10.92 0.65 21.44
C ALA A 173 -12.01 1.66 21.88
N GLN A 174 -13.18 1.65 21.22
CA GLN A 174 -14.33 2.44 21.66
C GLN A 174 -14.86 1.99 23.02
N ARG A 175 -14.97 0.69 23.26
CA ARG A 175 -15.39 0.14 24.57
C ARG A 175 -14.40 0.44 25.69
N GLN A 176 -13.11 0.55 25.38
CA GLN A 176 -12.05 0.93 26.31
C GLN A 176 -12.02 2.44 26.61
N GLY A 177 -12.84 3.22 25.89
CA GLY A 177 -12.93 4.66 26.03
C GLY A 177 -11.78 5.42 25.32
N ASP A 178 -10.95 4.73 24.54
CA ASP A 178 -9.82 5.33 23.83
C ASP A 178 -10.28 6.10 22.58
N LEU A 179 -11.31 5.59 21.91
CA LEU A 179 -11.89 6.20 20.73
C LEU A 179 -13.35 6.57 20.93
N ARG A 180 -13.80 7.61 20.24
CA ARG A 180 -15.19 8.06 20.24
C ARG A 180 -16.15 6.94 19.83
N ALA A 181 -17.27 6.82 20.56
CA ALA A 181 -18.23 5.74 20.37
C ALA A 181 -19.48 6.16 19.56
N ASP A 182 -19.57 7.42 19.15
CA ASP A 182 -20.70 7.97 18.39
C ASP A 182 -20.63 7.67 16.88
N ILE A 183 -19.53 7.06 16.41
CA ILE A 183 -19.38 6.58 15.03
C ILE A 183 -19.39 5.06 15.04
N GLU A 184 -20.24 4.45 14.22
CA GLU A 184 -20.32 2.99 14.08
C GLU A 184 -18.94 2.40 13.69
N PRO A 185 -18.44 1.32 14.38
CA PRO A 185 -17.08 0.81 14.18
C PRO A 185 -16.75 0.41 12.74
N ARG A 186 -17.72 -0.16 12.00
CA ARG A 186 -17.51 -0.54 10.59
C ARG A 186 -17.41 0.69 9.69
N LEU A 187 -18.19 1.75 9.99
CA LEU A 187 -18.11 3.01 9.26
C LEU A 187 -16.75 3.68 9.50
N ALA A 188 -16.33 3.79 10.76
CA ALA A 188 -15.02 4.34 11.12
C ALA A 188 -13.88 3.57 10.42
N THR A 189 -13.94 2.24 10.43
CA THR A 189 -12.97 1.38 9.73
C THR A 189 -12.98 1.64 8.23
N ARG A 190 -14.14 1.75 7.61
CA ARG A 190 -14.28 2.01 6.15
C ARG A 190 -13.70 3.36 5.77
N LEU A 191 -13.94 4.40 6.57
CA LEU A 191 -13.39 5.74 6.33
C LEU A 191 -11.87 5.74 6.48
N LEU A 192 -11.34 5.10 7.54
CA LEU A 192 -9.92 4.95 7.76
C LEU A 192 -9.24 4.24 6.57
N PHE A 193 -9.75 3.07 6.16
CA PHE A 193 -9.21 2.37 5.01
C PHE A 193 -9.42 3.09 3.69
N GLY A 194 -10.49 3.87 3.54
CA GLY A 194 -10.67 4.76 2.40
C GLY A 194 -9.51 5.75 2.26
N MET A 195 -9.07 6.33 3.38
CA MET A 195 -7.91 7.22 3.46
C MET A 195 -6.61 6.47 3.11
N LEU A 196 -6.36 5.29 3.70
CA LEU A 196 -5.19 4.48 3.41
C LEU A 196 -5.14 4.03 1.95
N ASN A 197 -6.27 3.59 1.42
CA ASN A 197 -6.36 3.11 0.04
C ASN A 197 -6.10 4.21 -0.99
N SER A 198 -6.43 5.47 -0.67
CA SER A 198 -6.16 6.61 -1.55
C SER A 198 -4.66 6.81 -1.80
N ILE A 199 -3.78 6.35 -0.90
CA ILE A 199 -2.32 6.42 -1.06
C ILE A 199 -1.90 5.78 -2.40
N THR A 200 -2.57 4.71 -2.83
CA THR A 200 -2.25 4.03 -4.09
C THR A 200 -2.47 4.88 -5.36
N GLU A 201 -3.24 5.96 -5.25
CA GLU A 201 -3.59 6.81 -6.40
C GLU A 201 -2.61 7.99 -6.58
N TRP A 202 -2.11 8.54 -5.47
CA TRP A 202 -1.30 9.76 -5.52
C TRP A 202 0.15 9.58 -5.06
N TYR A 203 0.46 8.60 -4.21
CA TYR A 203 1.83 8.40 -3.72
C TYR A 203 2.80 8.04 -4.85
N ARG A 204 4.00 8.60 -4.78
CA ARG A 204 5.09 8.32 -5.73
C ARG A 204 6.35 7.97 -4.93
N ALA A 205 6.87 6.77 -5.12
CA ALA A 205 8.14 6.36 -4.53
C ALA A 205 9.27 7.27 -5.03
N GLY A 206 10.06 7.81 -4.09
CA GLY A 206 11.11 8.78 -4.40
C GLY A 206 10.62 10.21 -4.68
N GLY A 207 9.34 10.51 -4.42
CA GLY A 207 8.78 11.86 -4.40
C GLY A 207 9.16 12.64 -3.14
N ASP A 208 8.47 13.76 -2.90
CA ASP A 208 8.76 14.69 -1.79
C ASP A 208 8.34 14.14 -0.42
N LEU A 209 7.46 13.14 -0.36
CA LEU A 209 6.96 12.54 0.87
C LEU A 209 7.47 11.11 1.02
N ASP A 210 7.93 10.76 2.22
CA ASP A 210 8.27 9.39 2.57
C ASP A 210 7.12 8.65 3.29
N ALA A 211 7.25 7.33 3.46
CA ALA A 211 6.22 6.52 4.11
C ALA A 211 5.96 6.90 5.58
N PRO A 212 6.98 7.20 6.40
CA PRO A 212 6.79 7.71 7.76
C PRO A 212 6.02 9.02 7.83
N GLU A 213 6.29 9.97 6.93
CA GLU A 213 5.57 11.26 6.88
C GLU A 213 4.10 11.06 6.54
N VAL A 214 3.80 10.19 5.56
CA VAL A 214 2.43 9.83 5.21
C VAL A 214 1.71 9.14 6.38
N ALA A 215 2.38 8.23 7.06
CA ALA A 215 1.83 7.55 8.23
C ALA A 215 1.49 8.54 9.35
N GLU A 216 2.40 9.45 9.68
CA GLU A 216 2.18 10.47 10.70
C GLU A 216 1.01 11.39 10.36
N ALA A 217 0.89 11.82 9.08
CA ALA A 217 -0.24 12.63 8.63
C ALA A 217 -1.58 11.89 8.78
N VAL A 218 -1.63 10.61 8.37
CA VAL A 218 -2.82 9.77 8.55
C VAL A 218 -3.17 9.63 10.03
N PHE A 219 -2.17 9.42 10.91
CA PHE A 219 -2.43 9.34 12.34
C PHE A 219 -3.04 10.60 12.91
N ARG A 220 -2.49 11.75 12.62
CA ARG A 220 -3.04 13.02 13.09
C ARG A 220 -4.47 13.21 12.62
N ILE A 221 -4.72 13.03 11.33
CA ILE A 221 -6.06 13.25 10.76
C ILE A 221 -7.06 12.24 11.32
N ALA A 222 -6.72 10.93 11.32
CA ALA A 222 -7.67 9.88 11.66
C ALA A 222 -7.83 9.72 13.17
N PHE A 223 -6.73 9.67 13.94
CA PHE A 223 -6.80 9.32 15.36
C PHE A 223 -7.07 10.52 16.24
N GLU A 224 -6.51 11.69 15.98
CA GLU A 224 -6.86 12.89 16.74
C GLU A 224 -8.35 13.27 16.53
N GLY A 225 -8.87 13.08 15.30
CA GLY A 225 -10.30 13.23 15.01
C GLY A 225 -11.19 12.16 15.63
N MET A 226 -10.65 11.00 16.01
CA MET A 226 -11.36 9.88 16.64
C MET A 226 -11.23 9.86 18.16
N GLU A 227 -10.34 10.64 18.76
CA GLU A 227 -10.17 10.71 20.20
C GLU A 227 -11.42 11.26 20.91
N GLN A 228 -11.74 10.70 22.07
CA GLN A 228 -12.96 11.08 22.81
C GLN A 228 -12.90 12.50 23.39
N GLY A 229 -11.72 13.10 23.45
CA GLY A 229 -11.49 14.44 24.04
C GLY A 229 -11.86 15.64 23.17
N ALA A 230 -12.03 15.48 21.86
CA ALA A 230 -12.24 16.58 20.92
C ALA A 230 -13.57 17.34 21.13
N ARG A 231 -14.59 16.69 21.68
CA ARG A 231 -15.91 17.32 21.92
C ARG A 231 -15.95 18.31 23.08
N ARG A 232 -15.04 18.24 24.06
CA ARG A 232 -15.08 19.12 25.23
C ARG A 232 -14.62 20.56 24.96
N ARG A 233 -13.87 20.80 23.90
CA ARG A 233 -13.34 22.14 23.60
C ARG A 233 -14.28 23.06 22.82
N VAL A 234 -15.27 22.54 22.13
CA VAL A 234 -16.17 23.35 21.28
C VAL A 234 -17.38 23.91 22.03
N LEU A 235 -17.82 23.26 23.13
CA LEU A 235 -19.03 23.65 23.86
C LEU A 235 -18.79 24.59 25.07
N THR A 236 -17.54 24.87 25.45
CA THR A 236 -17.25 25.76 26.57
C THR A 236 -16.98 27.21 26.17
N ASN A 237 -17.12 27.59 24.89
CA ASN A 237 -16.87 28.95 24.41
C ASN A 237 -18.15 29.65 23.94
N GLN A 238 -19.30 29.39 24.60
CA GLN A 238 -20.42 30.33 24.51
C GLN A 238 -20.23 31.41 25.58
N PRO A 239 -20.01 32.68 25.21
CA PRO A 239 -20.03 33.76 26.19
C PRO A 239 -21.45 33.88 26.70
N ASN A 240 -21.63 33.79 28.05
CA ASN A 240 -22.85 34.19 28.72
C ASN A 240 -23.17 35.62 28.31
N GLY A 241 -24.15 35.77 27.41
CA GLY A 241 -24.74 37.04 27.10
C GLY A 241 -25.53 37.53 28.32
N ARG A 242 -25.13 38.69 28.78
CA ARG A 242 -26.01 39.62 29.51
C ARG A 242 -26.47 40.69 28.53
#